data_96ccdafbd99d3696d64c18f192b0c244
#
_entry.id   96ccdafbd99d3696d64c18f192b0c244
#
_cell.length_a   1.000
_cell.length_b   1.000
_cell.length_c   1.000
_cell.angle_alpha   90.00
_cell.angle_beta   90.00
_cell.angle_gamma   90.00
#
_symmetry.space_group_name_H-M   'P 1'
#
loop_
_entity.id
_entity.type
_entity.pdbx_description
1 polymer ?
#
loop_
_entity_poly.entity_id
_entity_poly.type
_entity_poly.pdbx_seq_one_letter_code
_entity_poly.pdbx_strand_id
1 'polypeptide(L)'
;IFIENVKNLVSHDHGNTFKVIREALVENDYYIKWKVLNGKDYGNVPQNRERIYVVGFDNKEDYDRFSFPDPIKLTKTLHDVIDFHNKKDEKYYYREGKQPFYDKLVPEITSQDTAYQWRRQYVRANKSHVLPTLTANMGTGGHNVPLILTDSGEIRKLTPKECFNGQGYPESFKLPEDEANGQLYKQAGNSVVVPVIHRIAEKICKAIDGYEDNHTKREEGKYALIYSDIDSRFEGQSYVQSYADSIDELKDI
;
A
#
# COMPACT_ATOMS: atom_id res chain seq x y z
N ILE A 1 13.25 -14.77 2.30
CA ILE A 1 13.18 -13.33 1.94
C ILE A 1 11.82 -12.96 1.40
N PHE A 2 11.38 -11.72 1.65
CA PHE A 2 10.15 -11.18 1.11
C PHE A 2 10.39 -9.73 0.68
N ILE A 3 10.22 -9.43 -0.61
CA ILE A 3 10.48 -8.11 -1.21
C ILE A 3 9.22 -7.60 -1.89
N GLU A 4 8.90 -6.32 -1.67
CA GLU A 4 7.85 -5.58 -2.39
C GLU A 4 8.48 -4.42 -3.17
N ASN A 5 7.98 -4.17 -4.38
CA ASN A 5 8.39 -3.00 -5.16
C ASN A 5 7.29 -2.58 -6.15
N VAL A 6 7.48 -1.44 -6.79
CA VAL A 6 6.58 -0.98 -7.85
C VAL A 6 6.56 -1.96 -9.03
N LYS A 7 5.39 -2.15 -9.64
CA LYS A 7 5.21 -3.03 -10.82
C LYS A 7 6.24 -2.73 -11.94
N ASN A 8 6.59 -1.46 -12.10
CA ASN A 8 7.50 -1.05 -13.17
C ASN A 8 8.91 -1.65 -13.07
N LEU A 9 9.31 -2.15 -11.88
CA LEU A 9 10.59 -2.85 -11.70
C LEU A 9 10.76 -4.00 -12.70
N VAL A 10 9.66 -4.70 -13.03
CA VAL A 10 9.69 -5.85 -13.96
C VAL A 10 10.13 -5.45 -15.37
N SER A 11 9.72 -4.25 -15.82
CA SER A 11 9.99 -3.73 -17.17
C SER A 11 11.07 -2.66 -17.21
N HIS A 12 11.59 -2.24 -16.05
CA HIS A 12 12.62 -1.21 -15.96
C HIS A 12 13.89 -1.65 -16.69
N ASP A 13 14.44 -0.74 -17.50
CA ASP A 13 15.60 -1.00 -18.35
C ASP A 13 15.43 -2.27 -19.20
N HIS A 14 14.31 -2.36 -19.92
CA HIS A 14 13.97 -3.52 -20.75
C HIS A 14 13.98 -4.87 -19.99
N GLY A 15 13.75 -4.83 -18.66
CA GLY A 15 13.76 -5.99 -17.77
C GLY A 15 15.13 -6.31 -17.17
N ASN A 16 16.19 -5.61 -17.54
CA ASN A 16 17.56 -5.87 -17.05
C ASN A 16 17.65 -5.68 -15.54
N THR A 17 17.05 -4.62 -14.98
CA THR A 17 17.09 -4.34 -13.55
C THR A 17 16.56 -5.53 -12.73
N PHE A 18 15.39 -6.03 -13.09
CA PHE A 18 14.80 -7.16 -12.38
C PHE A 18 15.54 -8.47 -12.64
N LYS A 19 16.14 -8.64 -13.83
CA LYS A 19 17.01 -9.77 -14.15
C LYS A 19 18.21 -9.82 -13.20
N VAL A 20 18.94 -8.71 -13.03
CA VAL A 20 20.09 -8.62 -12.11
C VAL A 20 19.70 -8.96 -10.67
N ILE A 21 18.55 -8.44 -10.19
CA ILE A 21 18.05 -8.78 -8.84
C ILE A 21 17.81 -10.28 -8.71
N ARG A 22 17.16 -10.91 -9.69
CA ARG A 22 16.90 -12.36 -9.66
C ARG A 22 18.17 -13.18 -9.70
N GLU A 23 19.12 -12.81 -10.55
CA GLU A 23 20.42 -13.49 -10.66
C GLU A 23 21.17 -13.40 -9.33
N ALA A 24 21.25 -12.21 -8.72
CA ALA A 24 21.89 -12.03 -7.43
C ALA A 24 21.24 -12.87 -6.31
N LEU A 25 19.92 -13.01 -6.30
CA LEU A 25 19.23 -13.85 -5.33
C LEU A 25 19.54 -15.35 -5.55
N VAL A 26 19.55 -15.81 -6.80
CA VAL A 26 19.88 -17.19 -7.15
C VAL A 26 21.35 -17.51 -6.86
N GLU A 27 22.27 -16.58 -7.12
CA GLU A 27 23.70 -16.70 -6.78
C GLU A 27 23.96 -16.78 -5.26
N ASN A 28 23.02 -16.29 -4.45
CA ASN A 28 23.02 -16.42 -2.99
C ASN A 28 22.14 -17.58 -2.50
N ASP A 29 21.96 -18.62 -3.32
CA ASP A 29 21.27 -19.87 -3.01
C ASP A 29 19.78 -19.75 -2.69
N TYR A 30 19.11 -18.67 -3.11
CA TYR A 30 17.66 -18.54 -2.95
C TYR A 30 16.88 -19.13 -4.12
N TYR A 31 15.89 -19.95 -3.82
CA TYR A 31 14.81 -20.34 -4.73
C TYR A 31 13.73 -19.30 -4.71
N ILE A 32 13.44 -18.61 -5.83
CA ILE A 32 12.54 -17.43 -5.84
C ILE A 32 11.28 -17.65 -6.67
N LYS A 33 10.15 -17.17 -6.15
CA LYS A 33 8.90 -16.94 -6.90
C LYS A 33 8.55 -15.47 -6.85
N TRP A 34 7.95 -14.96 -7.91
CA TRP A 34 7.48 -13.57 -7.94
C TRP A 34 6.16 -13.45 -8.69
N LYS A 35 5.37 -12.44 -8.31
CA LYS A 35 4.08 -12.14 -8.94
C LYS A 35 3.74 -10.67 -8.76
N VAL A 36 3.08 -10.07 -9.78
CA VAL A 36 2.46 -8.75 -9.64
C VAL A 36 1.04 -8.93 -9.14
N LEU A 37 0.73 -8.31 -7.99
CA LEU A 37 -0.60 -8.37 -7.38
C LEU A 37 -1.18 -6.96 -7.26
N ASN A 38 -2.50 -6.84 -7.41
CA ASN A 38 -3.22 -5.59 -7.25
C ASN A 38 -4.00 -5.59 -5.93
N GLY A 39 -3.94 -4.49 -5.18
CA GLY A 39 -4.62 -4.35 -3.89
C GLY A 39 -6.11 -4.70 -3.95
N LYS A 40 -6.82 -4.26 -4.99
CA LYS A 40 -8.24 -4.53 -5.16
C LYS A 40 -8.58 -6.00 -5.42
N ASP A 41 -7.69 -6.71 -6.13
CA ASP A 41 -7.94 -8.10 -6.58
C ASP A 41 -7.43 -9.13 -5.56
N TYR A 42 -6.52 -8.73 -4.65
CA TYR A 42 -5.88 -9.64 -3.69
C TYR A 42 -6.02 -9.22 -2.23
N GLY A 43 -6.40 -7.98 -1.94
CA GLY A 43 -6.53 -7.45 -0.59
C GLY A 43 -7.94 -7.03 -0.19
N ASN A 44 -8.93 -7.08 -1.12
CA ASN A 44 -10.27 -6.54 -0.89
C ASN A 44 -10.23 -5.10 -0.36
N VAL A 45 -9.36 -4.27 -0.93
CA VAL A 45 -9.33 -2.82 -0.66
C VAL A 45 -9.72 -2.06 -1.93
N PRO A 46 -10.49 -0.98 -1.85
CA PRO A 46 -10.92 -0.22 -3.01
C PRO A 46 -9.80 0.70 -3.52
N GLN A 47 -8.66 0.10 -3.86
CA GLN A 47 -7.50 0.80 -4.41
C GLN A 47 -6.86 0.02 -5.55
N ASN A 48 -6.63 0.71 -6.66
CA ASN A 48 -5.84 0.20 -7.77
C ASN A 48 -4.35 0.42 -7.48
N ARG A 49 -3.70 -0.57 -6.86
CA ARG A 49 -2.27 -0.53 -6.52
C ARG A 49 -1.62 -1.85 -6.91
N GLU A 50 -0.92 -1.83 -8.04
CA GLU A 50 -0.15 -2.97 -8.52
C GLU A 50 1.29 -2.90 -7.98
N ARG A 51 1.73 -4.02 -7.38
CA ARG A 51 3.09 -4.17 -6.84
C ARG A 51 3.63 -5.54 -7.21
N ILE A 52 4.93 -5.59 -7.49
CA ILE A 52 5.64 -6.86 -7.58
C ILE A 52 5.97 -7.32 -6.17
N TYR A 53 5.77 -8.60 -5.93
CA TYR A 53 6.18 -9.31 -4.72
C TYR A 53 7.11 -10.42 -5.12
N VAL A 54 8.26 -10.51 -4.43
CA VAL A 54 9.25 -11.57 -4.61
C VAL A 54 9.38 -12.30 -3.28
N VAL A 55 9.24 -13.61 -3.31
CA VAL A 55 9.44 -14.48 -2.15
C VAL A 55 10.56 -15.46 -2.48
N GLY A 56 11.54 -15.54 -1.60
CA GLY A 56 12.67 -16.45 -1.75
C GLY A 56 12.86 -17.33 -0.50
N PHE A 57 13.22 -18.57 -0.75
CA PHE A 57 13.50 -19.60 0.26
C PHE A 57 14.92 -20.12 0.03
N ASP A 58 15.63 -20.41 1.10
CA ASP A 58 16.90 -21.12 1.09
C ASP A 58 16.69 -22.64 1.01
N ASN A 59 15.48 -23.10 1.33
CA ASN A 59 15.06 -24.49 1.27
C ASN A 59 14.17 -24.76 0.04
N LYS A 60 14.56 -25.74 -0.77
CA LYS A 60 13.80 -26.09 -1.97
C LYS A 60 12.41 -26.67 -1.67
N GLU A 61 12.24 -27.39 -0.57
CA GLU A 61 10.95 -27.98 -0.20
C GLU A 61 9.93 -26.89 0.16
N ASP A 62 10.36 -25.85 0.89
CA ASP A 62 9.53 -24.69 1.22
C ASP A 62 9.15 -23.92 -0.04
N TYR A 63 10.10 -23.71 -0.94
CA TYR A 63 9.85 -23.12 -2.26
C TYR A 63 8.81 -23.91 -3.06
N ASP A 64 8.94 -25.25 -3.11
CA ASP A 64 8.01 -26.09 -3.88
C ASP A 64 6.58 -26.02 -3.32
N ARG A 65 6.43 -25.96 -1.99
CA ARG A 65 5.13 -25.82 -1.29
C ARG A 65 4.52 -24.42 -1.43
N PHE A 66 5.33 -23.38 -1.59
CA PHE A 66 4.82 -22.02 -1.66
C PHE A 66 4.06 -21.75 -2.96
N SER A 67 2.91 -21.08 -2.83
CA SER A 67 2.20 -20.44 -3.94
C SER A 67 1.62 -19.10 -3.51
N PHE A 68 1.62 -18.12 -4.41
CA PHE A 68 0.93 -16.86 -4.15
C PHE A 68 -0.57 -17.10 -3.93
N PRO A 69 -1.23 -16.24 -3.13
CA PRO A 69 -2.68 -16.37 -2.91
C PRO A 69 -3.45 -16.19 -4.23
N ASP A 70 -4.63 -16.80 -4.29
CA ASP A 70 -5.58 -16.60 -5.37
C ASP A 70 -6.25 -15.23 -5.28
N PRO A 71 -6.70 -14.65 -6.41
CA PRO A 71 -7.47 -13.43 -6.39
C PRO A 71 -8.80 -13.62 -5.63
N ILE A 72 -9.30 -12.54 -5.07
CA ILE A 72 -10.60 -12.49 -4.38
C ILE A 72 -11.46 -11.39 -4.97
N LYS A 73 -12.76 -11.55 -4.85
CA LYS A 73 -13.71 -10.54 -5.31
C LYS A 73 -13.61 -9.29 -4.43
N LEU A 74 -13.48 -8.13 -5.05
CA LEU A 74 -13.61 -6.86 -4.35
C LEU A 74 -15.08 -6.67 -3.92
N THR A 75 -15.29 -6.53 -2.61
CA THR A 75 -16.60 -6.25 -2.01
C THR A 75 -16.65 -4.86 -1.36
N LYS A 76 -15.49 -4.33 -0.97
CA LYS A 76 -15.38 -2.99 -0.38
C LYS A 76 -15.45 -1.90 -1.44
N THR A 77 -16.11 -0.81 -1.09
CA THR A 77 -16.30 0.41 -1.88
C THR A 77 -15.50 1.57 -1.30
N LEU A 78 -15.56 2.75 -1.91
CA LEU A 78 -14.98 3.97 -1.35
C LEU A 78 -15.63 4.34 0.00
N HIS A 79 -16.91 4.04 0.18
CA HIS A 79 -17.65 4.32 1.41
C HIS A 79 -17.19 3.50 2.63
N ASP A 80 -16.49 2.38 2.40
CA ASP A 80 -15.92 1.57 3.48
C ASP A 80 -14.57 2.13 4.01
N VAL A 81 -13.96 3.08 3.31
CA VAL A 81 -12.62 3.62 3.64
C VAL A 81 -12.58 5.14 3.76
N ILE A 82 -13.62 5.83 3.30
CA ILE A 82 -13.75 7.29 3.29
C ILE A 82 -15.02 7.70 4.03
N ASP A 83 -14.89 8.69 4.91
CA ASP A 83 -16.00 9.29 5.61
C ASP A 83 -16.57 10.48 4.81
N PHE A 84 -17.66 10.27 4.12
CA PHE A 84 -18.36 11.30 3.31
C PHE A 84 -19.27 12.22 4.13
N HIS A 85 -19.66 11.79 5.35
CA HIS A 85 -20.72 12.41 6.14
C HIS A 85 -20.18 13.47 7.10
N ASN A 86 -19.12 13.14 7.85
CA ASN A 86 -18.64 14.01 8.91
C ASN A 86 -17.72 15.11 8.37
N LYS A 87 -17.95 16.33 8.86
CA LYS A 87 -17.09 17.47 8.53
C LYS A 87 -15.67 17.22 9.04
N LYS A 88 -14.68 17.49 8.18
CA LYS A 88 -13.25 17.45 8.50
C LYS A 88 -12.71 18.85 8.71
N ASP A 89 -11.45 18.96 9.13
CA ASP A 89 -10.78 20.27 9.24
C ASP A 89 -10.81 21.02 7.91
N GLU A 90 -10.96 22.32 7.98
CA GLU A 90 -11.08 23.22 6.80
C GLU A 90 -9.87 23.10 5.85
N LYS A 91 -8.70 22.70 6.36
CA LYS A 91 -7.48 22.47 5.56
C LYS A 91 -7.61 21.38 4.48
N TYR A 92 -8.63 20.54 4.56
CA TYR A 92 -8.87 19.49 3.57
C TYR A 92 -9.79 19.96 2.45
N TYR A 93 -10.56 21.04 2.64
CA TYR A 93 -11.55 21.52 1.68
C TYR A 93 -10.95 22.44 0.63
N TYR A 94 -11.48 22.32 -0.58
CA TYR A 94 -11.23 23.23 -1.68
C TYR A 94 -12.36 24.27 -1.71
N ARG A 95 -11.98 25.54 -1.89
CA ARG A 95 -12.90 26.67 -1.81
C ARG A 95 -12.69 27.61 -2.98
N GLU A 96 -13.80 28.23 -3.41
CA GLU A 96 -13.75 29.36 -4.33
C GLU A 96 -12.83 30.46 -3.79
N GLY A 97 -12.01 31.03 -4.66
CA GLY A 97 -11.05 32.08 -4.31
C GLY A 97 -9.81 31.62 -3.55
N LYS A 98 -9.78 30.41 -2.97
CA LYS A 98 -8.57 29.84 -2.32
C LYS A 98 -7.67 29.06 -3.27
N GLN A 99 -8.26 28.21 -4.12
CA GLN A 99 -7.52 27.45 -5.10
C GLN A 99 -7.79 28.00 -6.50
N PRO A 100 -6.74 28.38 -7.25
CA PRO A 100 -6.90 29.02 -8.58
C PRO A 100 -7.56 28.12 -9.64
N PHE A 101 -7.73 26.84 -9.36
CA PHE A 101 -8.35 25.85 -10.24
C PHE A 101 -9.69 25.32 -9.73
N TYR A 102 -10.27 25.94 -8.67
CA TYR A 102 -11.52 25.49 -8.06
C TYR A 102 -12.66 25.42 -9.08
N ASP A 103 -12.79 26.42 -9.94
CA ASP A 103 -13.80 26.48 -10.99
C ASP A 103 -13.72 25.31 -12.00
N LYS A 104 -12.54 24.70 -12.11
CA LYS A 104 -12.36 23.50 -12.94
C LYS A 104 -12.71 22.20 -12.20
N LEU A 105 -12.73 22.22 -10.87
CA LEU A 105 -13.12 21.07 -10.07
C LEU A 105 -14.64 20.87 -10.04
N VAL A 106 -15.38 21.96 -9.85
CA VAL A 106 -16.84 21.94 -9.61
C VAL A 106 -17.60 21.19 -10.73
N PRO A 107 -17.41 21.47 -12.03
CA PRO A 107 -18.15 20.78 -13.08
C PRO A 107 -17.78 19.31 -13.27
N GLU A 108 -16.62 18.89 -12.80
CA GLU A 108 -16.07 17.54 -13.03
C GLU A 108 -16.29 16.60 -11.84
N ILE A 109 -16.31 17.13 -10.60
CA ILE A 109 -16.45 16.34 -9.39
C ILE A 109 -17.93 16.27 -9.01
N THR A 110 -18.64 15.29 -9.56
CA THR A 110 -20.09 15.19 -9.51
C THR A 110 -20.63 13.92 -8.86
N SER A 111 -19.75 12.93 -8.55
CA SER A 111 -20.16 11.65 -7.98
C SER A 111 -19.38 11.31 -6.71
N GLN A 112 -20.08 10.79 -5.71
CA GLN A 112 -19.51 10.28 -4.46
C GLN A 112 -18.87 8.88 -4.64
N ASP A 113 -19.26 8.12 -5.65
CA ASP A 113 -18.72 6.80 -5.95
C ASP A 113 -17.41 6.86 -6.73
N THR A 114 -16.84 8.04 -6.91
CA THR A 114 -15.66 8.27 -7.72
C THR A 114 -14.62 9.08 -6.95
N ALA A 115 -13.40 8.60 -6.93
CA ALA A 115 -12.25 9.38 -6.49
C ALA A 115 -11.65 10.14 -7.69
N TYR A 116 -11.30 11.39 -7.47
CA TYR A 116 -10.79 12.28 -8.51
C TYR A 116 -9.35 12.71 -8.20
N GLN A 117 -8.64 13.15 -9.24
CA GLN A 117 -7.30 13.71 -9.09
C GLN A 117 -7.17 14.98 -9.94
N TRP A 118 -6.62 16.04 -9.34
CA TRP A 118 -6.19 17.21 -10.11
C TRP A 118 -4.87 16.90 -10.85
N ARG A 119 -4.87 17.04 -12.18
CA ARG A 119 -3.73 16.74 -13.06
C ARG A 119 -3.22 17.99 -13.75
N ARG A 120 -2.82 19.01 -12.96
CA ARG A 120 -2.28 20.31 -13.42
C ARG A 120 -3.25 21.15 -14.26
N GLN A 121 -3.95 20.57 -15.22
CA GLN A 121 -4.84 21.30 -16.15
C GLN A 121 -6.25 20.75 -16.20
N TYR A 122 -6.47 19.53 -15.78
CA TYR A 122 -7.78 18.85 -15.81
C TYR A 122 -7.99 17.95 -14.61
N VAL A 123 -9.24 17.61 -14.37
CA VAL A 123 -9.65 16.63 -13.37
C VAL A 123 -9.70 15.24 -14.01
N ARG A 124 -9.03 14.29 -13.40
CA ARG A 124 -9.13 12.90 -13.76
C ARG A 124 -10.10 12.18 -12.82
N ALA A 125 -11.21 11.69 -13.35
CA ALA A 125 -12.09 10.76 -12.65
C ALA A 125 -11.50 9.34 -12.68
N ASN A 126 -11.48 8.64 -11.55
CA ASN A 126 -11.09 7.23 -11.50
C ASN A 126 -12.33 6.35 -11.76
N LYS A 127 -12.56 6.04 -13.03
CA LYS A 127 -13.77 5.36 -13.52
C LYS A 127 -13.97 3.93 -13.00
N SER A 128 -13.00 3.35 -12.29
CA SER A 128 -13.10 2.01 -11.70
C SER A 128 -13.73 1.98 -10.32
N HIS A 129 -14.27 3.10 -9.84
CA HIS A 129 -14.89 3.24 -8.51
C HIS A 129 -13.99 2.79 -7.34
N VAL A 130 -12.68 2.92 -7.50
CA VAL A 130 -11.68 2.64 -6.47
C VAL A 130 -10.69 3.81 -6.40
N LEU A 131 -9.91 3.88 -5.33
CA LEU A 131 -8.82 4.84 -5.23
C LEU A 131 -7.75 4.59 -6.30
N PRO A 132 -7.17 5.63 -6.88
CA PRO A 132 -5.93 5.48 -7.63
C PRO A 132 -4.80 5.04 -6.69
N THR A 133 -3.68 4.60 -7.24
CA THR A 133 -2.48 4.34 -6.44
C THR A 133 -2.13 5.56 -5.59
N LEU A 134 -2.16 5.40 -4.28
CA LEU A 134 -1.67 6.40 -3.34
C LEU A 134 -0.14 6.40 -3.37
N THR A 135 0.46 7.58 -3.47
CA THR A 135 1.91 7.74 -3.67
C THR A 135 2.51 8.70 -2.65
N ALA A 136 3.81 8.57 -2.37
CA ALA A 136 4.55 9.46 -1.46
C ALA A 136 4.47 10.94 -1.86
N ASN A 137 4.28 11.22 -3.17
CA ASN A 137 4.11 12.58 -3.68
C ASN A 137 2.86 13.31 -3.16
N MET A 138 1.94 12.60 -2.52
CA MET A 138 0.83 13.23 -1.79
C MET A 138 1.32 14.17 -0.68
N GLY A 139 2.49 13.89 -0.11
CA GLY A 139 3.14 14.73 0.91
C GLY A 139 3.76 16.02 0.36
N THR A 140 3.95 16.14 -0.94
CA THR A 140 4.56 17.30 -1.60
C THR A 140 3.49 18.22 -2.19
N GLY A 141 3.12 19.30 -1.50
CA GLY A 141 2.21 20.32 -1.99
C GLY A 141 0.73 19.93 -2.09
N GLY A 142 0.35 18.70 -1.75
CA GLY A 142 -1.03 18.24 -1.60
C GLY A 142 -1.84 18.05 -2.89
N HIS A 143 -1.28 18.34 -4.06
CA HIS A 143 -2.02 18.27 -5.35
C HIS A 143 -2.27 16.85 -5.85
N ASN A 144 -1.56 15.86 -5.32
CA ASN A 144 -1.68 14.46 -5.72
C ASN A 144 -2.60 13.65 -4.78
N VAL A 145 -3.10 14.26 -3.71
CA VAL A 145 -4.07 13.61 -2.83
C VAL A 145 -5.39 13.48 -3.59
N PRO A 146 -6.03 12.31 -3.60
CA PRO A 146 -7.33 12.16 -4.25
C PRO A 146 -8.38 13.11 -3.66
N LEU A 147 -9.27 13.59 -4.54
CA LEU A 147 -10.40 14.46 -4.23
C LEU A 147 -11.69 13.66 -4.24
N ILE A 148 -12.63 14.08 -3.42
CA ILE A 148 -13.97 13.51 -3.34
C ILE A 148 -15.03 14.62 -3.23
N LEU A 149 -16.28 14.26 -3.55
CA LEU A 149 -17.47 15.03 -3.27
C LEU A 149 -18.08 14.51 -1.97
N THR A 150 -18.28 15.38 -0.97
CA THR A 150 -18.95 15.01 0.29
C THR A 150 -20.46 14.99 0.15
N ASP A 151 -21.17 14.44 1.15
CA ASP A 151 -22.64 14.45 1.18
C ASP A 151 -23.23 15.87 1.23
N SER A 152 -22.48 16.82 1.79
CA SER A 152 -22.85 18.25 1.79
C SER A 152 -22.59 18.95 0.45
N GLY A 153 -22.09 18.24 -0.56
CA GLY A 153 -21.78 18.81 -1.88
C GLY A 153 -20.45 19.58 -1.93
N GLU A 154 -19.61 19.44 -0.91
CA GLU A 154 -18.33 20.13 -0.83
C GLU A 154 -17.19 19.24 -1.40
N ILE A 155 -16.22 19.88 -2.02
CA ILE A 155 -15.04 19.19 -2.56
C ILE A 155 -13.92 19.21 -1.52
N ARG A 156 -13.38 18.04 -1.20
CA ARG A 156 -12.21 17.94 -0.33
C ARG A 156 -11.22 16.86 -0.80
N LYS A 157 -10.00 16.98 -0.34
CA LYS A 157 -9.00 15.89 -0.43
C LYS A 157 -9.21 14.87 0.69
N LEU A 158 -8.72 13.66 0.49
CA LEU A 158 -8.68 12.65 1.54
C LEU A 158 -7.84 13.14 2.72
N THR A 159 -8.22 12.72 3.92
CA THR A 159 -7.36 12.85 5.11
C THR A 159 -6.25 11.79 5.10
N PRO A 160 -5.15 11.97 5.85
CA PRO A 160 -4.15 10.91 6.00
C PRO A 160 -4.75 9.58 6.49
N LYS A 161 -5.66 9.62 7.46
CA LYS A 161 -6.32 8.40 7.97
C LYS A 161 -7.08 7.65 6.88
N GLU A 162 -7.82 8.35 6.03
CA GLU A 162 -8.52 7.75 4.89
C GLU A 162 -7.56 7.15 3.86
N CYS A 163 -6.36 7.72 3.70
CA CYS A 163 -5.33 7.13 2.85
C CYS A 163 -4.82 5.80 3.44
N PHE A 164 -4.60 5.71 4.76
CA PHE A 164 -4.26 4.45 5.43
C PHE A 164 -5.41 3.44 5.37
N ASN A 165 -6.66 3.88 5.58
CA ASN A 165 -7.84 3.02 5.43
C ASN A 165 -7.92 2.42 4.00
N GLY A 166 -7.64 3.24 2.98
CA GLY A 166 -7.57 2.81 1.57
C GLY A 166 -6.44 1.82 1.27
N GLN A 167 -5.44 1.70 2.15
CA GLN A 167 -4.40 0.66 2.12
C GLN A 167 -4.78 -0.57 2.96
N GLY A 168 -5.96 -0.56 3.61
CA GLY A 168 -6.44 -1.67 4.42
C GLY A 168 -5.84 -1.75 5.81
N TYR A 169 -5.30 -0.65 6.33
CA TYR A 169 -4.93 -0.57 7.75
C TYR A 169 -6.18 -0.72 8.64
N PRO A 170 -6.07 -1.39 9.79
CA PRO A 170 -7.20 -1.59 10.69
C PRO A 170 -7.69 -0.26 11.27
N GLU A 171 -8.94 -0.22 11.71
CA GLU A 171 -9.53 0.97 12.32
C GLU A 171 -8.77 1.40 13.59
N SER A 172 -8.25 0.41 14.32
CA SER A 172 -7.44 0.60 15.54
C SER A 172 -6.09 1.27 15.29
N PHE A 173 -5.62 1.31 14.03
CA PHE A 173 -4.34 1.94 13.69
C PHE A 173 -4.40 3.45 13.97
N LYS A 174 -3.63 3.92 14.93
CA LYS A 174 -3.55 5.32 15.33
C LYS A 174 -2.46 6.03 14.56
N LEU A 175 -2.75 7.25 14.13
CA LEU A 175 -1.74 8.15 13.59
C LEU A 175 -1.17 9.03 14.70
N PRO A 176 0.13 9.36 14.69
CA PRO A 176 0.71 10.32 15.62
C PRO A 176 0.01 11.67 15.51
N GLU A 177 -0.33 12.28 16.64
CA GLU A 177 -1.05 13.56 16.66
C GLU A 177 -0.15 14.73 16.27
N ASP A 178 1.14 14.65 16.62
CA ASP A 178 2.13 15.71 16.40
C ASP A 178 2.78 15.63 15.00
N GLU A 179 2.43 14.65 14.19
CA GLU A 179 3.06 14.47 12.88
C GLU A 179 2.41 15.35 11.82
N ALA A 180 3.23 16.01 11.02
CA ALA A 180 2.75 16.86 9.94
C ALA A 180 2.00 16.04 8.88
N ASN A 181 0.85 16.55 8.41
CA ASN A 181 0.05 15.89 7.36
C ASN A 181 0.86 15.50 6.13
N GLY A 182 1.85 16.30 5.74
CA GLY A 182 2.74 15.99 4.62
C GLY A 182 3.51 14.68 4.82
N GLN A 183 4.02 14.46 6.02
CA GLN A 183 4.72 13.22 6.38
C GLN A 183 3.76 12.03 6.45
N LEU A 184 2.59 12.21 7.06
CA LEU A 184 1.56 11.16 7.10
C LEU A 184 1.11 10.75 5.70
N TYR A 185 0.93 11.69 4.76
CA TYR A 185 0.65 11.36 3.37
C TYR A 185 1.82 10.63 2.68
N LYS A 186 3.06 11.05 2.94
CA LYS A 186 4.27 10.38 2.42
C LYS A 186 4.33 8.95 2.92
N GLN A 187 4.13 8.74 4.23
CA GLN A 187 4.09 7.42 4.85
C GLN A 187 2.98 6.54 4.26
N ALA A 188 1.75 7.04 4.15
CA ALA A 188 0.65 6.31 3.51
C ALA A 188 0.98 5.91 2.07
N GLY A 189 1.61 6.80 1.30
CA GLY A 189 2.00 6.52 -0.09
C GLY A 189 3.12 5.49 -0.21
N ASN A 190 4.09 5.48 0.71
CA ASN A 190 5.18 4.51 0.77
C ASN A 190 4.77 3.18 1.41
N SER A 191 3.63 3.13 2.07
CA SER A 191 3.18 1.92 2.74
C SER A 191 2.64 0.86 1.76
N VAL A 192 2.24 -0.26 2.30
CA VAL A 192 1.77 -1.44 1.57
C VAL A 192 0.26 -1.63 1.72
N VAL A 193 -0.35 -2.44 0.85
CA VAL A 193 -1.71 -2.92 1.07
C VAL A 193 -1.68 -4.06 2.09
N VAL A 194 -2.01 -3.73 3.34
CA VAL A 194 -1.88 -4.64 4.49
C VAL A 194 -2.53 -6.02 4.26
N PRO A 195 -3.78 -6.14 3.76
CA PRO A 195 -4.37 -7.45 3.53
C PRO A 195 -3.65 -8.30 2.47
N VAL A 196 -2.99 -7.69 1.49
CA VAL A 196 -2.19 -8.44 0.50
C VAL A 196 -0.96 -9.03 1.16
N ILE A 197 -0.23 -8.22 1.96
CA ILE A 197 0.93 -8.69 2.72
C ILE A 197 0.55 -9.82 3.66
N HIS A 198 -0.54 -9.66 4.42
CA HIS A 198 -1.05 -10.68 5.33
C HIS A 198 -1.30 -12.03 4.62
N ARG A 199 -2.01 -12.00 3.49
CA ARG A 199 -2.30 -13.21 2.70
C ARG A 199 -1.06 -13.88 2.10
N ILE A 200 -0.04 -13.09 1.72
CA ILE A 200 1.24 -13.64 1.25
C ILE A 200 1.98 -14.26 2.45
N ALA A 201 2.04 -13.58 3.58
CA ALA A 201 2.69 -14.06 4.79
C ALA A 201 2.07 -15.39 5.28
N GLU A 202 0.74 -15.52 5.28
CA GLU A 202 0.07 -16.79 5.58
C GLU A 202 0.53 -17.92 4.65
N LYS A 203 0.72 -17.64 3.35
CA LYS A 203 1.22 -18.63 2.39
C LYS A 203 2.69 -18.98 2.63
N ILE A 204 3.52 -18.01 3.05
CA ILE A 204 4.92 -18.24 3.42
C ILE A 204 4.97 -19.13 4.66
N CYS A 205 4.24 -18.80 5.72
CA CYS A 205 4.20 -19.60 6.94
C CYS A 205 3.76 -21.05 6.64
N LYS A 206 2.70 -21.23 5.86
CA LYS A 206 2.25 -22.57 5.44
C LYS A 206 3.30 -23.35 4.66
N ALA A 207 4.12 -22.69 3.87
CA ALA A 207 5.19 -23.32 3.13
C ALA A 207 6.34 -23.79 4.04
N ILE A 208 6.74 -22.93 5.01
CA ILE A 208 7.85 -23.21 5.93
C ILE A 208 7.46 -24.31 6.93
N ASP A 209 6.27 -24.22 7.52
CA ASP A 209 5.85 -25.16 8.58
C ASP A 209 5.49 -26.55 8.05
N GLY A 210 5.48 -26.77 6.73
CA GLY A 210 5.03 -28.02 6.12
C GLY A 210 3.58 -28.37 6.49
N TYR A 211 2.77 -27.36 6.71
CA TYR A 211 1.51 -27.34 7.43
C TYR A 211 0.49 -28.33 6.86
N GLU A 212 0.38 -29.49 7.50
CA GLU A 212 -0.87 -30.19 7.65
C GLU A 212 -1.63 -29.53 8.81
N ASP A 213 -2.91 -29.33 8.66
CA ASP A 213 -3.85 -28.54 9.49
C ASP A 213 -4.02 -29.11 10.92
N ASN A 214 -2.95 -29.31 11.67
CA ASN A 214 -2.95 -29.75 13.05
C ASN A 214 -2.34 -28.69 13.97
N HIS A 215 -3.17 -28.09 14.78
CA HIS A 215 -2.82 -27.17 15.87
C HIS A 215 -1.77 -27.74 16.82
N THR A 216 -0.50 -27.71 16.48
CA THR A 216 0.58 -28.05 17.40
C THR A 216 1.55 -26.88 17.51
N LYS A 217 1.88 -26.61 18.77
CA LYS A 217 2.67 -25.54 19.34
C LYS A 217 3.83 -25.07 18.45
N ARG A 218 3.86 -23.77 18.12
CA ARG A 218 5.02 -23.07 17.59
C ARG A 218 6.13 -23.04 18.64
N GLU A 219 7.34 -23.44 18.25
CA GLU A 219 8.53 -22.96 18.95
C GLU A 219 8.75 -21.50 18.57
N GLU A 220 9.16 -20.69 19.56
CA GLU A 220 9.32 -19.24 19.43
C GLU A 220 10.42 -18.93 18.41
N GLY A 221 10.03 -18.44 17.23
CA GLY A 221 10.93 -17.91 16.22
C GLY A 221 11.07 -16.40 16.37
N LYS A 222 12.30 -15.88 16.17
CA LYS A 222 12.55 -14.45 16.15
C LYS A 222 12.06 -13.82 14.86
N TYR A 223 11.30 -12.73 14.97
CA TYR A 223 10.82 -11.92 13.84
C TYR A 223 11.67 -10.66 13.73
N ALA A 224 12.00 -10.26 12.52
CA ALA A 224 12.69 -9.00 12.26
C ALA A 224 11.86 -8.10 11.34
N LEU A 225 11.65 -6.85 11.74
CA LEU A 225 11.10 -5.82 10.88
C LEU A 225 12.27 -5.12 10.16
N ILE A 226 12.34 -5.31 8.84
CA ILE A 226 13.38 -4.69 8.02
C ILE A 226 12.74 -3.53 7.26
N TYR A 227 13.20 -2.34 7.53
CA TYR A 227 12.84 -1.13 6.79
C TYR A 227 13.93 -0.84 5.75
N SER A 228 13.56 -0.72 4.48
CA SER A 228 14.45 -0.18 3.46
C SER A 228 13.88 1.14 2.97
N ASP A 229 14.55 2.23 3.32
CA ASP A 229 14.27 3.54 2.73
C ASP A 229 15.06 3.65 1.42
N ILE A 230 14.37 3.48 0.29
CA ILE A 230 14.96 3.72 -1.02
C ILE A 230 14.69 5.19 -1.37
N ASP A 231 15.48 6.08 -0.82
CA ASP A 231 15.64 7.41 -1.43
C ASP A 231 16.60 7.26 -2.62
N SER A 232 16.13 7.65 -3.80
CA SER A 232 16.83 7.51 -5.09
C SER A 232 18.17 8.27 -5.19
N ARG A 233 18.70 8.81 -4.10
CA ARG A 233 19.93 9.59 -4.01
C ARG A 233 21.01 8.99 -3.10
N PHE A 234 20.75 7.86 -2.43
CA PHE A 234 21.73 7.23 -1.55
C PHE A 234 21.78 5.71 -1.76
N GLU A 235 23.01 5.19 -1.74
CA GLU A 235 23.29 3.75 -1.71
C GLU A 235 22.51 3.12 -0.56
N GLY A 236 21.62 2.16 -0.91
CA GLY A 236 20.67 1.59 0.02
C GLY A 236 21.35 0.90 1.20
N GLN A 237 21.20 1.46 2.38
CA GLN A 237 21.46 0.75 3.62
C GLN A 237 20.14 0.21 4.16
N SER A 238 20.05 -1.10 4.28
CA SER A 238 18.95 -1.76 4.98
C SER A 238 19.23 -1.73 6.47
N TYR A 239 18.27 -1.22 7.26
CA TYR A 239 18.35 -1.24 8.71
C TYR A 239 17.40 -2.30 9.26
N VAL A 240 17.91 -3.17 10.13
CA VAL A 240 17.07 -3.95 11.02
C VAL A 240 16.71 -3.02 12.17
N GLN A 241 15.44 -2.58 12.21
CA GLN A 241 15.00 -1.60 13.20
C GLN A 241 14.76 -2.24 14.57
N SER A 242 14.32 -3.50 14.60
CA SER A 242 14.19 -4.25 15.85
C SER A 242 14.03 -5.75 15.60
N TYR A 243 14.35 -6.52 16.64
CA TYR A 243 14.05 -7.94 16.75
C TYR A 243 13.03 -8.10 17.88
N ALA A 244 12.01 -8.90 17.66
CA ALA A 244 11.03 -9.24 18.66
C ALA A 244 10.85 -10.76 18.73
N ASP A 245 10.60 -11.28 19.94
CA ASP A 245 10.35 -12.70 20.13
C ASP A 245 8.87 -13.05 19.84
N SER A 246 8.02 -12.02 19.63
CA SER A 246 6.63 -12.19 19.18
C SER A 246 6.18 -11.05 18.26
N ILE A 247 5.15 -11.31 17.44
CA ILE A 247 4.52 -10.28 16.60
C ILE A 247 3.86 -9.17 17.45
N ASP A 248 3.46 -9.49 18.68
CA ASP A 248 2.81 -8.51 19.56
C ASP A 248 3.80 -7.46 20.09
N GLU A 249 5.05 -7.82 20.29
CA GLU A 249 6.12 -6.88 20.64
C GLU A 249 6.47 -5.91 19.50
N LEU A 250 6.23 -6.29 18.23
CA LEU A 250 6.43 -5.42 17.08
C LEU A 250 5.31 -4.38 16.91
N LYS A 251 4.22 -4.48 17.67
CA LYS A 251 3.11 -3.52 17.62
C LYS A 251 3.35 -2.27 18.47
N ASP A 252 4.32 -2.32 19.38
CA ASP A 252 4.65 -1.25 20.32
C ASP A 252 5.88 -0.42 19.86
N ILE A 253 6.41 -0.68 18.65
CA ILE A 253 7.51 0.02 17.99
C ILE A 253 6.98 0.82 16.78
#